data_1b7698e4c0a7058cd2b3f2e14d6799d4
#
_entry.id   1b7698e4c0a7058cd2b3f2e14d6799d4
#
_cell.length_a   1.000
_cell.length_b   1.000
_cell.length_c   1.000
_cell.angle_alpha   90.00
_cell.angle_beta   90.00
_cell.angle_gamma   90.00
#
_symmetry.space_group_name_H-M   'P 1'
#
loop_
_entity.id
_entity.type
_entity.pdbx_description
1 polymer ?
#
loop_
_entity_poly.entity_id
_entity_poly.type
_entity_poly.pdbx_seq_one_letter_code
_entity_poly.pdbx_strand_id
1 'polypeptide(L)'
;MNCAECQELLVAGLEGLLEDAQKQTVVDHLKTCKACRAEFKGLQTLRQRLVSNGKALAQGSLEDAVMNRIVREQNVRLKSATQAGAGLHLRRLTMKSSTVKIAVAAAVVLAAIGAIFLWTGTRSGVALADVLAKVEQIQAYMYRMDTHTKVTMSGMGPIEMDMKMTWLIAEGYGMRVDSSSIHPTTGQVMEQQMYVLPEQKMMLMLTPATKKYERMKLDDSMFMAKQKESNDPRLRIRQMLGCQYQDLGKTVLDGVEVQGFQSTDPAFTGSFGDTDVKLWVAVKTGLPVRMEMKIKGEQTEAQSTLYDFQWDVPVSAAQFNPVLPADYTPGLSDGTKAVSMTEEGAIGGLKFCVEFTGTYPQSLNLMELMETIKSFQNSQTPAAKKFMQESAQAKSVEEITAKTMQIVTPLQSLGMFYMSLVQQKKEPAYYGKVAQPGDTAQVLLRWKTGENEYRVIFADLHAATVNGDTLTKLEAGSPK
;
A
#
# COMPACT_ATOMS: atom_id res chain seq x y z
N MET A 1 -3.05 31.95 -39.81
CA MET A 1 -3.57 30.91 -38.90
C MET A 1 -4.98 30.54 -39.32
N ASN A 2 -5.30 29.27 -39.52
CA ASN A 2 -6.64 28.77 -39.79
C ASN A 2 -7.43 28.54 -38.47
N CYS A 3 -8.74 28.18 -38.58
CA CYS A 3 -9.56 27.98 -37.39
C CYS A 3 -9.12 26.78 -36.51
N ALA A 4 -8.68 25.68 -37.12
CA ALA A 4 -8.22 24.51 -36.37
C ALA A 4 -6.95 24.81 -35.55
N GLU A 5 -5.97 25.44 -36.17
CA GLU A 5 -4.76 25.92 -35.50
C GLU A 5 -5.06 26.91 -34.35
N CYS A 6 -6.07 27.79 -34.57
CA CYS A 6 -6.51 28.71 -33.53
C CYS A 6 -7.14 27.98 -32.34
N GLN A 7 -8.01 27.00 -32.59
CA GLN A 7 -8.70 26.24 -31.54
C GLN A 7 -7.77 25.47 -30.65
N GLU A 8 -6.71 24.86 -31.20
CA GLU A 8 -5.69 24.16 -30.43
C GLU A 8 -4.93 25.08 -29.44
N LEU A 9 -4.82 26.38 -29.80
CA LEU A 9 -4.12 27.36 -28.98
C LEU A 9 -5.00 28.13 -27.98
N LEU A 10 -6.32 27.99 -28.03
CA LEU A 10 -7.24 28.78 -27.20
C LEU A 10 -7.07 28.52 -25.71
N VAL A 11 -6.90 27.26 -25.31
CA VAL A 11 -6.71 26.88 -23.90
C VAL A 11 -5.38 27.40 -23.38
N ALA A 12 -4.29 27.18 -24.13
CA ALA A 12 -2.96 27.69 -23.77
C ALA A 12 -2.96 29.24 -23.71
N GLY A 13 -3.72 29.90 -24.58
CA GLY A 13 -3.92 31.36 -24.55
C GLY A 13 -4.65 31.86 -23.32
N LEU A 14 -5.64 31.10 -22.82
CA LEU A 14 -6.37 31.40 -21.57
C LEU A 14 -5.51 31.25 -20.33
N GLU A 15 -4.60 30.28 -20.33
CA GLU A 15 -3.69 29.99 -19.22
C GLU A 15 -2.40 30.82 -19.26
N GLY A 16 -2.22 31.67 -20.30
CA GLY A 16 -1.04 32.52 -20.44
C GLY A 16 0.23 31.77 -20.85
N LEU A 17 0.10 30.57 -21.41
CA LEU A 17 1.21 29.67 -21.77
C LEU A 17 1.76 29.87 -23.18
N LEU A 18 1.18 30.81 -23.95
CA LEU A 18 1.63 31.10 -25.34
C LEU A 18 2.81 32.07 -25.34
N GLU A 19 3.75 31.83 -26.24
CA GLU A 19 4.82 32.78 -26.57
C GLU A 19 4.21 34.04 -27.22
N ASP A 20 4.89 35.20 -27.09
CA ASP A 20 4.34 36.47 -27.55
C ASP A 20 3.97 36.51 -29.02
N ALA A 21 4.72 35.85 -29.90
CA ALA A 21 4.41 35.72 -31.32
C ALA A 21 3.11 34.91 -31.58
N GLN A 22 2.94 33.80 -30.85
CA GLN A 22 1.72 32.96 -30.93
C GLN A 22 0.52 33.69 -30.38
N LYS A 23 0.68 34.38 -29.25
CA LYS A 23 -0.34 35.16 -28.59
C LYS A 23 -0.90 36.26 -29.52
N GLN A 24 -0.01 36.99 -30.23
CA GLN A 24 -0.40 38.02 -31.19
C GLN A 24 -1.19 37.41 -32.35
N THR A 25 -0.73 36.25 -32.87
CA THR A 25 -1.40 35.56 -33.99
C THR A 25 -2.81 35.07 -33.61
N VAL A 26 -2.98 34.53 -32.38
CA VAL A 26 -4.30 34.13 -31.86
C VAL A 26 -5.21 35.35 -31.67
N VAL A 27 -4.71 36.45 -31.10
CA VAL A 27 -5.46 37.68 -30.92
C VAL A 27 -5.95 38.24 -32.25
N ASP A 28 -5.12 38.25 -33.28
CA ASP A 28 -5.50 38.78 -34.60
C ASP A 28 -6.52 37.87 -35.30
N HIS A 29 -6.41 36.56 -35.16
CA HIS A 29 -7.44 35.63 -35.65
C HIS A 29 -8.79 35.82 -34.92
N LEU A 30 -8.78 36.01 -33.58
CA LEU A 30 -9.99 36.25 -32.81
C LEU A 30 -10.67 37.60 -33.16
N LYS A 31 -9.95 38.60 -33.68
CA LYS A 31 -10.57 39.84 -34.19
C LYS A 31 -11.40 39.60 -35.41
N THR A 32 -11.01 38.69 -36.28
CA THR A 32 -11.61 38.47 -37.60
C THR A 32 -12.61 37.28 -37.60
N CYS A 33 -12.35 36.21 -36.85
CA CYS A 33 -13.16 34.99 -36.85
C CYS A 33 -14.24 34.98 -35.75
N LYS A 34 -15.53 35.06 -36.15
CA LYS A 34 -16.66 35.03 -35.19
C LYS A 34 -16.78 33.69 -34.46
N ALA A 35 -16.50 32.56 -35.13
CA ALA A 35 -16.61 31.22 -34.55
C ALA A 35 -15.59 30.98 -33.45
N CYS A 36 -14.31 31.23 -33.69
CA CYS A 36 -13.24 31.07 -32.67
C CYS A 36 -13.42 32.06 -31.51
N ARG A 37 -13.97 33.27 -31.78
CA ARG A 37 -14.30 34.23 -30.72
C ARG A 37 -15.42 33.73 -29.80
N ALA A 38 -16.45 33.08 -30.36
CA ALA A 38 -17.52 32.51 -29.54
C ALA A 38 -17.04 31.36 -28.68
N GLU A 39 -16.19 30.51 -29.22
CA GLU A 39 -15.57 29.39 -28.49
C GLU A 39 -14.64 29.88 -27.38
N PHE A 40 -13.77 30.85 -27.66
CA PHE A 40 -12.93 31.48 -26.66
C PHE A 40 -13.74 32.09 -25.49
N LYS A 41 -14.86 32.75 -25.82
CA LYS A 41 -15.77 33.30 -24.77
C LYS A 41 -16.44 32.19 -23.96
N GLY A 42 -16.79 31.07 -24.61
CA GLY A 42 -17.30 29.86 -23.92
C GLY A 42 -16.29 29.29 -22.91
N LEU A 43 -15.04 29.13 -23.33
CA LEU A 43 -13.93 28.68 -22.47
C LEU A 43 -13.67 29.64 -21.32
N GLN A 44 -13.70 30.96 -21.56
CA GLN A 44 -13.58 31.97 -20.48
C GLN A 44 -14.70 31.83 -19.45
N THR A 45 -15.95 31.63 -19.91
CA THR A 45 -17.10 31.45 -19.01
C THR A 45 -16.99 30.17 -18.22
N LEU A 46 -16.55 29.08 -18.83
CA LEU A 46 -16.29 27.81 -18.14
C LEU A 46 -15.21 27.97 -17.07
N ARG A 47 -14.08 28.59 -17.40
CA ARG A 47 -13.01 28.91 -16.44
C ARG A 47 -13.53 29.72 -15.24
N GLN A 48 -14.31 30.77 -15.50
CA GLN A 48 -14.90 31.59 -14.42
C GLN A 48 -15.81 30.76 -13.51
N ARG A 49 -16.65 29.87 -14.09
CA ARG A 49 -17.51 28.96 -13.30
C ARG A 49 -16.70 27.99 -12.47
N LEU A 50 -15.65 27.39 -13.03
CA LEU A 50 -14.76 26.49 -12.31
C LEU A 50 -14.04 27.19 -11.15
N VAL A 51 -13.53 28.41 -11.37
CA VAL A 51 -12.88 29.21 -10.32
C VAL A 51 -13.87 29.63 -9.24
N SER A 52 -15.09 30.07 -9.61
CA SER A 52 -16.11 30.45 -8.62
C SER A 52 -16.62 29.25 -7.82
N ASN A 53 -16.86 28.11 -8.45
CA ASN A 53 -17.26 26.88 -7.79
C ASN A 53 -16.12 26.33 -6.91
N GLY A 54 -14.87 26.38 -7.39
CA GLY A 54 -13.70 26.02 -6.60
C GLY A 54 -13.53 26.91 -5.36
N LYS A 55 -13.72 28.22 -5.49
CA LYS A 55 -13.72 29.14 -4.35
C LYS A 55 -14.90 28.88 -3.40
N ALA A 56 -16.09 28.56 -3.90
CA ALA A 56 -17.24 28.22 -3.09
C ALA A 56 -17.05 26.88 -2.34
N LEU A 57 -16.40 25.91 -2.97
CA LEU A 57 -16.01 24.65 -2.32
C LEU A 57 -14.88 24.86 -1.30
N ALA A 58 -13.93 25.75 -1.56
CA ALA A 58 -12.86 26.10 -0.63
C ALA A 58 -13.34 26.99 0.53
N GLN A 59 -14.39 27.76 0.36
CA GLN A 59 -15.01 28.60 1.43
C GLN A 59 -16.12 27.87 2.18
N GLY A 60 -16.66 26.82 1.66
CA GLY A 60 -17.69 25.97 2.28
C GLY A 60 -17.07 24.86 3.09
N SER A 61 -16.52 25.20 4.24
CA SER A 61 -16.65 24.57 5.58
C SER A 61 -16.89 23.05 5.66
N LEU A 62 -16.39 22.22 4.73
CA LEU A 62 -16.31 20.78 4.98
C LEU A 62 -15.37 20.52 6.16
N GLU A 63 -14.29 21.29 6.22
CA GLU A 63 -13.32 21.29 7.32
C GLU A 63 -13.95 21.79 8.62
N ASP A 64 -14.69 22.89 8.58
CA ASP A 64 -15.44 23.42 9.71
C ASP A 64 -16.62 22.50 10.11
N ALA A 65 -17.30 21.86 9.16
CA ALA A 65 -18.37 20.92 9.45
C ALA A 65 -17.83 19.62 10.10
N VAL A 66 -16.69 19.12 9.62
CA VAL A 66 -16.00 17.96 10.21
C VAL A 66 -15.43 18.29 11.58
N MET A 67 -14.75 19.44 11.73
CA MET A 67 -14.23 19.90 13.03
C MET A 67 -15.35 20.17 14.03
N ASN A 68 -16.44 20.81 13.64
CA ASN A 68 -17.60 21.01 14.50
C ASN A 68 -18.28 19.69 14.92
N ARG A 69 -18.26 18.66 14.05
CA ARG A 69 -18.78 17.34 14.38
C ARG A 69 -17.87 16.62 15.38
N ILE A 70 -16.54 16.68 15.18
CA ILE A 70 -15.55 16.10 16.11
C ILE A 70 -15.62 16.79 17.47
N VAL A 71 -15.70 18.12 17.51
CA VAL A 71 -15.83 18.89 18.76
C VAL A 71 -17.15 18.58 19.46
N ARG A 72 -18.25 18.41 18.73
CA ARG A 72 -19.55 18.00 19.33
C ARG A 72 -19.47 16.59 19.91
N GLU A 73 -18.89 15.64 19.20
CA GLU A 73 -18.77 14.26 19.70
C GLU A 73 -17.84 14.17 20.93
N GLN A 74 -16.75 14.91 20.94
CA GLN A 74 -15.87 15.01 22.10
C GLN A 74 -16.56 15.70 23.29
N ASN A 75 -17.33 16.76 23.07
CA ASN A 75 -18.10 17.41 24.11
C ASN A 75 -19.23 16.54 24.68
N VAL A 76 -19.86 15.69 23.86
CA VAL A 76 -20.84 14.70 24.32
C VAL A 76 -20.16 13.64 25.19
N ARG A 77 -18.99 13.15 24.80
CA ARG A 77 -18.20 12.18 25.60
C ARG A 77 -17.72 12.78 26.91
N LEU A 78 -17.27 14.03 26.91
CA LEU A 78 -16.89 14.76 28.14
C LEU A 78 -18.09 15.00 29.07
N LYS A 79 -19.27 15.35 28.54
CA LYS A 79 -20.48 15.52 29.34
C LYS A 79 -20.98 14.19 29.92
N SER A 80 -20.89 13.08 29.20
CA SER A 80 -21.23 11.76 29.74
C SER A 80 -20.23 11.27 30.80
N ALA A 81 -18.94 11.61 30.68
CA ALA A 81 -17.93 11.30 31.69
C ALA A 81 -18.11 12.16 32.97
N THR A 82 -18.54 13.41 32.85
CA THR A 82 -18.83 14.28 34.00
C THR A 82 -20.16 13.92 34.71
N GLN A 83 -21.14 13.36 34.02
CA GLN A 83 -22.38 12.89 34.62
C GLN A 83 -22.23 11.57 35.41
N ALA A 84 -21.26 10.74 35.07
CA ALA A 84 -20.94 9.51 35.80
C ALA A 84 -20.19 9.74 37.13
N GLY A 85 -19.67 10.96 37.37
CA GLY A 85 -18.92 11.33 38.59
C GLY A 85 -19.64 12.21 39.62
N ALA A 86 -20.87 12.63 39.37
CA ALA A 86 -21.58 13.61 40.23
C ALA A 86 -22.48 12.97 41.27
N GLY A 87 -21.91 12.12 42.11
CA GLY A 87 -22.59 11.50 43.25
C GLY A 87 -21.91 11.71 44.60
N LEU A 88 -21.05 12.72 44.73
CA LEU A 88 -20.42 13.07 46.01
C LEU A 88 -21.10 14.32 46.58
N HIS A 89 -22.03 14.08 47.53
CA HIS A 89 -22.55 15.11 48.43
C HIS A 89 -21.40 15.84 49.13
N LEU A 90 -21.09 17.05 48.70
CA LEU A 90 -20.32 17.99 49.46
C LEU A 90 -21.13 18.49 50.66
N ARG A 91 -21.06 17.74 51.78
CA ARG A 91 -21.45 18.22 53.08
C ARG A 91 -20.61 19.43 53.41
N ARG A 92 -21.27 20.56 53.60
CA ARG A 92 -20.65 21.81 54.10
C ARG A 92 -19.91 21.51 55.41
N LEU A 93 -18.61 21.36 55.36
CA LEU A 93 -17.75 21.49 56.51
C LEU A 93 -17.24 22.91 56.61
N THR A 94 -17.86 23.68 57.49
CA THR A 94 -17.33 24.96 57.93
C THR A 94 -16.11 24.72 58.79
N MET A 95 -14.92 24.75 58.18
CA MET A 95 -13.66 24.68 58.91
C MET A 95 -13.15 26.11 59.18
N LYS A 96 -13.22 26.52 60.44
CA LYS A 96 -12.52 27.69 60.99
C LYS A 96 -11.09 27.29 61.34
N SER A 97 -10.18 27.40 60.37
CA SER A 97 -8.76 27.36 60.67
C SER A 97 -7.97 28.06 59.53
N SER A 98 -7.11 29.01 59.94
CA SER A 98 -6.28 29.84 59.06
C SER A 98 -5.24 29.00 58.26
N THR A 99 -4.79 27.89 58.83
CA THR A 99 -3.78 27.00 58.19
C THR A 99 -4.30 26.23 57.01
N VAL A 100 -5.59 25.88 56.96
CA VAL A 100 -6.24 25.20 55.83
C VAL A 100 -6.37 26.14 54.62
N LYS A 101 -6.57 27.43 54.84
CA LYS A 101 -6.67 28.41 53.75
C LYS A 101 -5.34 28.57 53.01
N ILE A 102 -4.21 28.47 53.70
CA ILE A 102 -2.88 28.54 53.09
C ILE A 102 -2.55 27.26 52.30
N ALA A 103 -2.96 26.08 52.81
CA ALA A 103 -2.76 24.81 52.12
C ALA A 103 -3.62 24.70 50.83
N VAL A 104 -4.86 25.20 50.85
CA VAL A 104 -5.72 25.23 49.65
C VAL A 104 -5.20 26.26 48.65
N ALA A 105 -4.72 27.45 49.08
CA ALA A 105 -4.10 28.41 48.18
C ALA A 105 -2.83 27.87 47.53
N ALA A 106 -1.97 27.16 48.30
CA ALA A 106 -0.78 26.51 47.75
C ALA A 106 -1.13 25.41 46.75
N ALA A 107 -2.15 24.59 47.02
CA ALA A 107 -2.61 23.56 46.09
C ALA A 107 -3.20 24.14 44.80
N VAL A 108 -3.93 25.26 44.88
CA VAL A 108 -4.46 25.96 43.68
C VAL A 108 -3.32 26.61 42.89
N VAL A 109 -2.33 27.19 43.56
CA VAL A 109 -1.14 27.75 42.88
C VAL A 109 -0.30 26.66 42.22
N LEU A 110 -0.10 25.54 42.89
CA LEU A 110 0.60 24.37 42.27
C LEU A 110 -0.19 23.75 41.12
N ALA A 111 -1.50 23.68 41.24
CA ALA A 111 -2.37 23.23 40.13
C ALA A 111 -2.38 24.25 38.98
N ALA A 112 -2.36 25.56 39.26
CA ALA A 112 -2.25 26.62 38.25
C ALA A 112 -0.86 26.60 37.58
N ILE A 113 0.23 26.41 38.35
CA ILE A 113 1.59 26.25 37.81
C ILE A 113 1.66 24.95 36.98
N GLY A 114 1.08 23.85 37.43
CA GLY A 114 1.00 22.61 36.67
C GLY A 114 0.17 22.74 35.37
N ALA A 115 -0.96 23.44 35.45
CA ALA A 115 -1.77 23.76 34.26
C ALA A 115 -1.05 24.75 33.31
N ILE A 116 -0.30 25.73 33.84
CA ILE A 116 0.53 26.60 33.01
C ILE A 116 1.69 25.81 32.41
N PHE A 117 2.37 24.91 33.14
CA PHE A 117 3.39 24.04 32.58
C PHE A 117 2.83 23.06 31.53
N LEU A 118 1.62 22.56 31.72
CA LEU A 118 0.93 21.74 30.72
C LEU A 118 0.43 22.57 29.52
N TRP A 119 0.17 23.88 29.73
CA TRP A 119 -0.35 24.76 28.67
C TRP A 119 0.76 25.58 27.98
N THR A 120 1.86 25.88 28.70
CA THR A 120 3.05 26.53 28.16
C THR A 120 4.19 25.58 27.85
N GLY A 121 3.99 24.27 28.06
CA GLY A 121 4.83 23.26 27.41
C GLY A 121 4.87 23.63 25.95
N THR A 122 5.85 24.42 25.59
CA THR A 122 6.13 24.80 24.21
C THR A 122 6.12 23.53 23.39
N ARG A 123 5.02 23.28 22.65
CA ARG A 123 5.03 22.34 21.53
C ARG A 123 5.95 22.92 20.46
N SER A 124 7.24 23.08 20.81
CA SER A 124 8.28 23.41 19.83
C SER A 124 8.77 22.15 19.10
N GLY A 125 7.94 21.12 19.09
CA GLY A 125 8.16 19.87 18.41
C GLY A 125 7.31 19.76 17.15
N VAL A 126 7.79 19.00 16.20
CA VAL A 126 7.03 18.63 14.99
C VAL A 126 5.90 17.67 15.40
N ALA A 127 4.65 17.97 15.03
CA ALA A 127 3.56 17.03 15.24
C ALA A 127 3.47 16.07 14.04
N LEU A 128 3.30 14.78 14.30
CA LEU A 128 3.26 13.76 13.23
C LEU A 128 2.11 13.98 12.23
N ALA A 129 0.98 14.56 12.69
CA ALA A 129 -0.13 14.94 11.82
C ALA A 129 0.25 16.08 10.85
N ASP A 130 1.06 17.05 11.31
CA ASP A 130 1.54 18.15 10.46
C ASP A 130 2.55 17.63 9.42
N VAL A 131 3.35 16.61 9.79
CA VAL A 131 4.23 15.92 8.84
C VAL A 131 3.42 15.27 7.75
N LEU A 132 2.35 14.51 8.10
CA LEU A 132 1.48 13.89 7.11
C LEU A 132 0.86 14.93 6.18
N ALA A 133 0.29 16.01 6.73
CA ALA A 133 -0.33 17.06 5.94
C ALA A 133 0.65 17.71 4.94
N LYS A 134 1.94 17.83 5.31
CA LYS A 134 2.98 18.34 4.39
C LYS A 134 3.34 17.35 3.30
N VAL A 135 3.60 16.09 3.64
CA VAL A 135 4.01 15.09 2.64
C VAL A 135 2.89 14.74 1.68
N GLU A 136 1.63 14.89 2.08
CA GLU A 136 0.46 14.70 1.21
C GLU A 136 0.32 15.79 0.14
N GLN A 137 0.92 16.97 0.32
CA GLN A 137 0.91 18.04 -0.67
C GLN A 137 2.01 17.88 -1.73
N ILE A 138 2.97 17.00 -1.50
CA ILE A 138 4.13 16.79 -2.38
C ILE A 138 3.71 15.89 -3.54
N GLN A 139 3.89 16.37 -4.76
CA GLN A 139 3.49 15.64 -5.96
C GLN A 139 4.53 14.64 -6.46
N ALA A 140 5.82 14.94 -6.24
CA ALA A 140 6.90 14.05 -6.68
C ALA A 140 8.03 14.02 -5.65
N TYR A 141 8.56 12.84 -5.39
CA TYR A 141 9.67 12.65 -4.44
C TYR A 141 10.46 11.40 -4.77
N MET A 142 11.69 11.41 -4.30
CA MET A 142 12.63 10.31 -4.42
C MET A 142 13.20 9.96 -3.04
N TYR A 143 13.51 8.70 -2.81
CA TYR A 143 14.28 8.23 -1.65
C TYR A 143 15.03 6.95 -1.98
N ARG A 144 16.03 6.64 -1.16
CA ARG A 144 16.74 5.36 -1.17
C ARG A 144 16.26 4.47 -0.05
N MET A 145 16.34 3.17 -0.28
CA MET A 145 15.97 2.16 0.70
C MET A 145 16.96 1.01 0.66
N ASP A 146 17.55 0.71 1.78
CA ASP A 146 18.33 -0.50 1.99
C ASP A 146 17.50 -1.48 2.82
N THR A 147 17.43 -2.73 2.39
CA THR A 147 16.70 -3.77 3.10
C THR A 147 17.59 -5.00 3.25
N HIS A 148 17.71 -5.49 4.48
CA HIS A 148 18.24 -6.80 4.81
C HIS A 148 17.10 -7.73 5.20
N THR A 149 16.96 -8.86 4.53
CA THR A 149 15.92 -9.84 4.80
C THR A 149 16.54 -11.19 5.07
N LYS A 150 16.10 -11.83 6.16
CA LYS A 150 16.45 -13.21 6.53
C LYS A 150 15.19 -14.05 6.52
N VAL A 151 15.17 -15.09 5.69
CA VAL A 151 14.06 -16.05 5.60
C VAL A 151 14.56 -17.41 6.03
N THR A 152 13.88 -18.01 7.01
CA THR A 152 14.18 -19.36 7.49
C THR A 152 13.15 -20.34 6.93
N MET A 153 13.60 -21.26 6.09
CA MET A 153 12.74 -22.30 5.53
C MET A 153 12.98 -23.63 6.24
N SER A 154 11.91 -24.38 6.50
CA SER A 154 12.01 -25.72 7.09
C SER A 154 12.86 -26.64 6.20
N GLY A 155 13.92 -27.21 6.77
CA GLY A 155 14.82 -28.13 6.04
C GLY A 155 15.87 -27.47 5.14
N MET A 156 15.93 -26.13 5.09
CA MET A 156 17.01 -25.37 4.47
C MET A 156 17.59 -24.39 5.49
N GLY A 157 18.87 -24.06 5.35
CA GLY A 157 19.49 -23.00 6.17
C GLY A 157 18.83 -21.64 5.90
N PRO A 158 19.03 -20.66 6.78
CA PRO A 158 18.50 -19.33 6.56
C PRO A 158 19.08 -18.72 5.27
N ILE A 159 18.21 -18.10 4.48
CA ILE A 159 18.58 -17.35 3.29
C ILE A 159 18.57 -15.87 3.67
N GLU A 160 19.71 -15.22 3.50
CA GLU A 160 19.86 -13.78 3.74
C GLU A 160 20.00 -13.06 2.41
N MET A 161 19.35 -11.91 2.29
CA MET A 161 19.37 -11.13 1.07
C MET A 161 19.42 -9.64 1.40
N ASP A 162 20.39 -8.97 0.81
CA ASP A 162 20.54 -7.52 0.84
C ASP A 162 20.01 -6.92 -0.45
N MET A 163 19.16 -5.91 -0.34
CA MET A 163 18.59 -5.21 -1.48
C MET A 163 18.71 -3.70 -1.26
N LYS A 164 19.20 -3.01 -2.29
CA LYS A 164 19.26 -1.55 -2.38
C LYS A 164 18.28 -1.08 -3.43
N MET A 165 17.47 -0.09 -3.09
CA MET A 165 16.44 0.43 -3.99
C MET A 165 16.47 1.94 -4.04
N THR A 166 16.19 2.48 -5.21
CA THR A 166 15.88 3.90 -5.40
C THR A 166 14.45 4.01 -5.90
N TRP A 167 13.64 4.75 -5.16
CA TRP A 167 12.22 4.96 -5.45
C TRP A 167 12.03 6.36 -6.00
N LEU A 168 11.35 6.48 -7.12
CA LEU A 168 10.86 7.74 -7.68
C LEU A 168 9.35 7.62 -7.83
N ILE A 169 8.62 8.48 -7.14
CA ILE A 169 7.15 8.46 -7.12
C ILE A 169 6.68 9.84 -7.56
N ALA A 170 5.73 9.87 -8.49
CA ALA A 170 5.13 11.11 -8.96
C ALA A 170 3.64 10.92 -9.20
N GLU A 171 2.84 11.84 -8.66
CA GLU A 171 1.41 11.87 -8.89
C GLU A 171 1.13 12.12 -10.38
N GLY A 172 0.20 11.35 -10.95
CA GLY A 172 -0.11 11.41 -12.39
C GLY A 172 0.81 10.57 -13.28
N TYR A 173 2.08 10.33 -12.90
CA TYR A 173 3.00 9.50 -13.70
C TYR A 173 3.13 8.07 -13.17
N GLY A 174 3.05 7.89 -11.85
CA GLY A 174 3.17 6.59 -11.21
C GLY A 174 4.46 6.41 -10.42
N MET A 175 5.08 5.24 -10.54
CA MET A 175 6.22 4.87 -9.72
C MET A 175 7.29 4.17 -10.56
N ARG A 176 8.57 4.51 -10.31
CA ARG A 176 9.74 3.80 -10.79
C ARG A 176 10.58 3.36 -9.60
N VAL A 177 11.02 2.11 -9.63
CA VAL A 177 11.95 1.54 -8.64
C VAL A 177 13.12 0.92 -9.36
N ASP A 178 14.30 1.43 -9.09
CA ASP A 178 15.55 0.79 -9.51
C ASP A 178 16.10 0.02 -8.31
N SER A 179 16.28 -1.28 -8.45
CA SER A 179 16.75 -2.16 -7.38
C SER A 179 17.98 -2.93 -7.76
N SER A 180 18.84 -3.19 -6.77
CA SER A 180 20.03 -4.01 -6.88
C SER A 180 20.11 -4.93 -5.68
N SER A 181 20.34 -6.22 -5.92
CA SER A 181 20.56 -7.23 -4.88
C SER A 181 21.69 -8.16 -5.27
N ILE A 182 22.22 -8.87 -4.28
CA ILE A 182 23.25 -9.90 -4.50
C ILE A 182 22.56 -11.26 -4.40
N HIS A 183 22.70 -12.08 -5.45
CA HIS A 183 22.14 -13.43 -5.42
C HIS A 183 22.83 -14.26 -4.32
N PRO A 184 22.11 -14.83 -3.35
CA PRO A 184 22.70 -15.42 -2.15
C PRO A 184 23.61 -16.61 -2.43
N THR A 185 23.40 -17.33 -3.54
CA THR A 185 24.19 -18.53 -3.87
C THR A 185 25.31 -18.24 -4.87
N THR A 186 25.08 -17.37 -5.85
CA THR A 186 26.04 -17.14 -6.95
C THR A 186 26.90 -15.89 -6.74
N GLY A 187 26.53 -15.01 -5.81
CA GLY A 187 27.20 -13.72 -5.59
C GLY A 187 27.02 -12.71 -6.74
N GLN A 188 26.22 -13.04 -7.75
CA GLN A 188 25.96 -12.13 -8.86
C GLN A 188 25.07 -10.96 -8.44
N VAL A 189 25.41 -9.77 -8.93
CA VAL A 189 24.56 -8.59 -8.78
C VAL A 189 23.36 -8.72 -9.72
N MET A 190 22.17 -8.65 -9.16
CA MET A 190 20.91 -8.66 -9.87
C MET A 190 20.32 -7.25 -9.84
N GLU A 191 20.25 -6.63 -11.01
CA GLU A 191 19.62 -5.32 -11.18
C GLU A 191 18.24 -5.50 -11.79
N GLN A 192 17.25 -4.74 -11.29
CA GLN A 192 15.89 -4.72 -11.81
C GLN A 192 15.37 -3.29 -11.83
N GLN A 193 14.56 -2.98 -12.82
CA GLN A 193 13.81 -1.74 -12.90
C GLN A 193 12.33 -2.07 -12.97
N MET A 194 11.56 -1.54 -12.05
CA MET A 194 10.12 -1.72 -12.01
C MET A 194 9.41 -0.39 -12.25
N TYR A 195 8.41 -0.41 -13.10
CA TYR A 195 7.55 0.72 -13.40
C TYR A 195 6.10 0.34 -13.08
N VAL A 196 5.41 1.17 -12.31
CA VAL A 196 3.97 1.07 -12.12
C VAL A 196 3.33 2.25 -12.81
N LEU A 197 2.55 1.98 -13.85
CA LEU A 197 1.97 2.94 -14.76
C LEU A 197 0.43 2.97 -14.57
N PRO A 198 -0.10 3.90 -13.75
CA PRO A 198 -1.51 3.91 -13.38
C PRO A 198 -2.45 4.09 -14.56
N GLU A 199 -2.13 5.03 -15.47
CA GLU A 199 -2.94 5.31 -16.65
C GLU A 199 -3.08 4.10 -17.58
N GLN A 200 -2.01 3.30 -17.67
CA GLN A 200 -1.97 2.09 -18.50
C GLN A 200 -2.46 0.86 -17.74
N LYS A 201 -2.75 0.98 -16.44
CA LYS A 201 -3.07 -0.14 -15.54
C LYS A 201 -2.07 -1.28 -15.72
N MET A 202 -0.78 -0.94 -15.72
CA MET A 202 0.30 -1.88 -16.04
C MET A 202 1.48 -1.71 -15.08
N MET A 203 2.07 -2.85 -14.75
CA MET A 203 3.41 -2.92 -14.17
C MET A 203 4.36 -3.50 -15.21
N LEU A 204 5.50 -2.87 -15.40
CA LEU A 204 6.58 -3.35 -16.24
C LEU A 204 7.82 -3.57 -15.38
N MET A 205 8.44 -4.73 -15.52
CA MET A 205 9.72 -5.06 -14.88
C MET A 205 10.77 -5.37 -15.95
N LEU A 206 11.94 -4.77 -15.82
CA LEU A 206 13.10 -4.99 -16.69
C LEU A 206 14.19 -5.65 -15.86
N THR A 207 14.81 -6.70 -16.41
CA THR A 207 15.98 -7.38 -15.82
C THR A 207 17.15 -7.26 -16.77
N PRO A 208 18.03 -6.24 -16.62
CA PRO A 208 19.13 -5.97 -17.55
C PRO A 208 20.10 -7.14 -17.70
N ALA A 209 20.40 -7.84 -16.61
CA ALA A 209 21.36 -8.96 -16.62
C ALA A 209 20.96 -10.09 -17.59
N THR A 210 19.64 -10.32 -17.75
CA THR A 210 19.11 -11.35 -18.66
C THR A 210 18.49 -10.78 -19.93
N LYS A 211 18.46 -9.45 -20.06
CA LYS A 211 17.78 -8.72 -21.15
C LYS A 211 16.33 -9.16 -21.32
N LYS A 212 15.63 -9.30 -20.19
CA LYS A 212 14.23 -9.71 -20.17
C LYS A 212 13.34 -8.59 -19.60
N TYR A 213 12.11 -8.57 -20.07
CA TYR A 213 11.06 -7.74 -19.51
C TYR A 213 9.80 -8.55 -19.19
N GLU A 214 9.06 -8.11 -18.20
CA GLU A 214 7.79 -8.69 -17.81
C GLU A 214 6.73 -7.60 -17.70
N ARG A 215 5.55 -7.84 -18.30
CA ARG A 215 4.41 -6.96 -18.22
C ARG A 215 3.30 -7.63 -17.45
N MET A 216 2.73 -6.92 -16.49
CA MET A 216 1.59 -7.36 -15.72
C MET A 216 0.48 -6.32 -15.83
N LYS A 217 -0.71 -6.75 -16.25
CA LYS A 217 -1.91 -5.90 -16.15
C LYS A 217 -2.32 -5.79 -14.69
N LEU A 218 -2.58 -4.58 -14.23
CA LEU A 218 -3.08 -4.30 -12.89
C LEU A 218 -4.58 -4.00 -13.02
N ASP A 219 -5.43 -4.80 -12.37
CA ASP A 219 -6.79 -4.36 -12.13
C ASP A 219 -6.82 -3.33 -11.00
N ASP A 220 -7.98 -2.68 -10.80
CA ASP A 220 -8.10 -1.60 -9.81
C ASP A 220 -7.80 -2.10 -8.39
N SER A 221 -8.12 -3.36 -8.07
CA SER A 221 -7.83 -3.97 -6.76
C SER A 221 -6.34 -4.24 -6.58
N MET A 222 -5.67 -4.76 -7.62
CA MET A 222 -4.22 -4.99 -7.63
C MET A 222 -3.45 -3.67 -7.56
N PHE A 223 -3.91 -2.65 -8.28
CA PHE A 223 -3.30 -1.32 -8.23
C PHE A 223 -3.38 -0.72 -6.82
N MET A 224 -4.56 -0.76 -6.20
CA MET A 224 -4.76 -0.30 -4.82
C MET A 224 -3.96 -1.13 -3.80
N ALA A 225 -3.83 -2.45 -4.01
CA ALA A 225 -3.01 -3.31 -3.17
C ALA A 225 -1.52 -2.95 -3.31
N LYS A 226 -1.02 -2.78 -4.53
CA LYS A 226 0.37 -2.36 -4.78
C LYS A 226 0.68 -0.98 -4.21
N GLN A 227 -0.25 -0.06 -4.29
CA GLN A 227 -0.12 1.25 -3.67
C GLN A 227 -0.07 1.14 -2.13
N LYS A 228 -0.86 0.25 -1.51
CA LYS A 228 -0.83 -0.01 -0.07
C LYS A 228 0.42 -0.79 0.37
N GLU A 229 0.92 -1.68 -0.45
CA GLU A 229 2.17 -2.44 -0.22
C GLU A 229 3.41 -1.58 -0.47
N SER A 230 3.27 -0.47 -1.21
CA SER A 230 4.40 0.40 -1.49
C SER A 230 4.99 0.92 -0.18
N ASN A 231 6.32 1.00 -0.14
CA ASN A 231 7.02 1.64 0.98
C ASN A 231 6.87 3.18 0.92
N ASP A 232 5.73 3.67 0.40
CA ASP A 232 5.39 5.08 0.35
C ASP A 232 5.43 5.68 1.78
N PRO A 233 6.33 6.63 2.06
CA PRO A 233 6.45 7.25 3.37
C PRO A 233 5.12 7.84 3.88
N ARG A 234 4.28 8.36 2.99
CA ARG A 234 2.96 8.92 3.34
C ARG A 234 2.06 7.85 3.97
N LEU A 235 2.04 6.65 3.38
CA LEU A 235 1.27 5.53 3.93
C LEU A 235 1.82 5.08 5.28
N ARG A 236 3.16 5.02 5.42
CA ARG A 236 3.81 4.64 6.67
C ARG A 236 3.55 5.64 7.80
N ILE A 237 3.57 6.93 7.50
CA ILE A 237 3.22 7.97 8.48
C ILE A 237 1.73 7.86 8.89
N ARG A 238 0.84 7.63 7.92
CA ARG A 238 -0.59 7.42 8.19
C ARG A 238 -0.84 6.18 9.04
N GLN A 239 -0.11 5.08 8.78
CA GLN A 239 -0.15 3.88 9.61
C GLN A 239 0.32 4.17 11.04
N MET A 240 1.44 4.90 11.20
CA MET A 240 1.97 5.28 12.50
C MET A 240 1.00 6.15 13.31
N LEU A 241 0.28 7.07 12.65
CA LEU A 241 -0.78 7.86 13.29
C LEU A 241 -1.97 7.03 13.77
N GLY A 242 -2.23 5.89 13.13
CA GLY A 242 -3.27 4.93 13.52
C GLY A 242 -2.86 3.96 14.64
N CYS A 243 -1.60 3.98 15.07
CA CYS A 243 -1.00 3.11 16.06
C CYS A 243 -0.64 3.87 17.35
N GLN A 244 -0.31 3.14 18.39
CA GLN A 244 0.36 3.74 19.55
C GLN A 244 1.81 4.06 19.14
N TYR A 245 2.21 5.30 19.36
CA TYR A 245 3.59 5.75 19.11
C TYR A 245 4.07 6.67 20.23
N GLN A 246 5.38 6.74 20.40
CA GLN A 246 6.05 7.63 21.34
C GLN A 246 6.88 8.67 20.59
N ASP A 247 6.97 9.85 21.18
CA ASP A 247 7.88 10.91 20.77
C ASP A 247 9.25 10.66 21.42
N LEU A 248 10.28 10.50 20.59
CA LEU A 248 11.67 10.26 21.03
C LEU A 248 12.40 11.59 21.35
N GLY A 249 11.74 12.73 21.15
CA GLY A 249 12.35 14.05 21.31
C GLY A 249 13.27 14.43 20.14
N LYS A 250 14.02 15.51 20.37
CA LYS A 250 14.94 16.08 19.38
C LYS A 250 16.34 15.50 19.50
N THR A 251 16.98 15.29 18.35
CA THR A 251 18.39 14.90 18.25
C THR A 251 18.99 15.46 16.97
N VAL A 252 20.28 15.19 16.72
CA VAL A 252 20.95 15.53 15.46
C VAL A 252 21.28 14.23 14.73
N LEU A 253 20.84 14.14 13.49
CA LEU A 253 21.10 13.00 12.60
C LEU A 253 21.76 13.54 11.33
N ASP A 254 22.97 13.08 11.02
CA ASP A 254 23.75 13.50 9.85
C ASP A 254 23.86 15.05 9.72
N GLY A 255 23.99 15.75 10.86
CA GLY A 255 24.10 17.22 10.91
C GLY A 255 22.76 17.97 10.83
N VAL A 256 21.63 17.27 10.75
CA VAL A 256 20.28 17.85 10.71
C VAL A 256 19.61 17.68 12.06
N GLU A 257 19.04 18.77 12.62
CA GLU A 257 18.19 18.68 13.81
C GLU A 257 16.88 17.99 13.43
N VAL A 258 16.59 16.86 14.09
CA VAL A 258 15.42 16.03 13.82
C VAL A 258 14.62 15.77 15.08
N GLN A 259 13.33 15.50 14.90
CA GLN A 259 12.46 14.92 15.91
C GLN A 259 12.15 13.48 15.54
N GLY A 260 12.28 12.58 16.52
CA GLY A 260 12.03 11.16 16.32
C GLY A 260 10.66 10.73 16.82
N PHE A 261 10.06 9.77 16.13
CA PHE A 261 8.84 9.06 16.53
C PHE A 261 9.09 7.56 16.42
N GLN A 262 8.58 6.77 17.36
CA GLN A 262 8.73 5.32 17.35
C GLN A 262 7.39 4.64 17.62
N SER A 263 7.09 3.60 16.88
CA SER A 263 5.99 2.68 17.15
C SER A 263 6.49 1.25 17.19
N THR A 264 6.08 0.52 18.23
CA THR A 264 6.25 -0.93 18.35
C THR A 264 4.90 -1.64 18.36
N ASP A 265 3.84 -0.94 17.95
CA ASP A 265 2.48 -1.47 17.92
C ASP A 265 2.35 -2.50 16.79
N PRO A 266 1.97 -3.77 17.07
CA PRO A 266 1.77 -4.79 16.05
C PRO A 266 0.74 -4.41 14.98
N ALA A 267 -0.18 -3.49 15.29
CA ALA A 267 -1.17 -2.97 14.33
C ALA A 267 -0.53 -2.25 13.14
N PHE A 268 0.72 -1.77 13.27
CA PHE A 268 1.45 -1.13 12.19
C PHE A 268 1.65 -2.05 10.98
N THR A 269 1.93 -3.32 11.22
CA THR A 269 2.12 -4.34 10.16
C THR A 269 0.92 -5.23 9.95
N GLY A 270 -0.20 -5.00 10.65
CA GLY A 270 -1.41 -5.81 10.52
C GLY A 270 -1.25 -7.24 11.05
N SER A 271 -0.44 -7.43 12.10
CA SER A 271 -0.16 -8.73 12.77
C SER A 271 0.89 -9.61 12.07
N PHE A 272 1.75 -9.04 11.24
CA PHE A 272 2.83 -9.78 10.57
C PHE A 272 4.04 -10.09 11.48
N GLY A 273 3.93 -9.87 12.77
CA GLY A 273 4.98 -10.13 13.75
C GLY A 273 5.40 -8.89 14.56
N ASP A 274 6.47 -9.02 15.34
CA ASP A 274 7.02 -7.92 16.12
C ASP A 274 7.51 -6.81 15.19
N THR A 275 7.18 -5.58 15.53
CA THR A 275 7.46 -4.41 14.72
C THR A 275 8.16 -3.34 15.56
N ASP A 276 9.23 -2.75 15.02
CA ASP A 276 9.86 -1.53 15.55
C ASP A 276 10.09 -0.57 14.38
N VAL A 277 9.37 0.55 14.39
CA VAL A 277 9.44 1.56 13.33
C VAL A 277 9.82 2.89 13.94
N LYS A 278 10.88 3.50 13.42
CA LYS A 278 11.33 4.85 13.79
C LYS A 278 11.25 5.78 12.59
N LEU A 279 10.68 6.94 12.81
CA LEU A 279 10.60 8.02 11.83
C LEU A 279 11.36 9.24 12.36
N TRP A 280 12.27 9.76 11.57
CA TRP A 280 13.03 10.97 11.85
C TRP A 280 12.61 12.09 10.91
N VAL A 281 12.21 13.22 11.47
CA VAL A 281 11.66 14.37 10.76
C VAL A 281 12.53 15.60 11.02
N ALA A 282 12.99 16.27 9.99
CA ALA A 282 13.76 17.48 10.13
C ALA A 282 12.91 18.60 10.77
N VAL A 283 13.37 19.14 11.88
CA VAL A 283 12.63 20.17 12.64
C VAL A 283 12.38 21.43 11.79
N LYS A 284 13.37 21.82 10.98
CA LYS A 284 13.29 23.00 10.11
C LYS A 284 12.24 22.89 9.00
N THR A 285 12.15 21.74 8.35
CA THR A 285 11.27 21.53 7.19
C THR A 285 9.95 20.84 7.55
N GLY A 286 9.92 20.08 8.64
CA GLY A 286 8.81 19.20 9.00
C GLY A 286 8.65 18.03 8.02
N LEU A 287 9.70 17.65 7.28
CA LEU A 287 9.69 16.57 6.32
C LEU A 287 10.55 15.40 6.80
N PRO A 288 10.18 14.15 6.52
CA PRO A 288 10.97 12.97 6.81
C PRO A 288 12.37 13.04 6.20
N VAL A 289 13.37 12.60 6.94
CA VAL A 289 14.77 12.47 6.48
C VAL A 289 15.27 11.03 6.59
N ARG A 290 14.69 10.25 7.52
CA ARG A 290 15.01 8.83 7.66
C ARG A 290 13.83 8.09 8.26
N MET A 291 13.64 6.83 7.81
CA MET A 291 12.73 5.89 8.45
C MET A 291 13.44 4.54 8.60
N GLU A 292 13.34 3.94 9.76
CA GLU A 292 13.93 2.65 10.07
C GLU A 292 12.79 1.70 10.46
N MET A 293 12.78 0.50 9.88
CA MET A 293 11.75 -0.50 10.16
C MET A 293 12.42 -1.85 10.43
N LYS A 294 12.02 -2.48 11.53
CA LYS A 294 12.36 -3.88 11.84
C LYS A 294 11.08 -4.65 12.01
N ILE A 295 10.95 -5.74 11.28
CA ILE A 295 9.79 -6.62 11.33
C ILE A 295 10.31 -8.03 11.55
N LYS A 296 9.80 -8.71 12.56
CA LYS A 296 10.18 -10.09 12.89
C LYS A 296 8.95 -10.97 12.97
N GLY A 297 8.72 -11.74 11.92
CA GLY A 297 7.74 -12.81 11.89
C GLY A 297 8.33 -14.18 12.29
N GLU A 298 7.53 -15.22 12.23
CA GLU A 298 7.96 -16.59 12.59
C GLU A 298 9.11 -17.12 11.72
N GLN A 299 9.08 -16.82 10.43
CA GLN A 299 10.03 -17.34 9.44
C GLN A 299 10.79 -16.25 8.69
N THR A 300 10.46 -14.99 8.95
CA THR A 300 11.03 -13.85 8.21
C THR A 300 11.41 -12.74 9.17
N GLU A 301 12.65 -12.29 9.07
CA GLU A 301 13.12 -11.07 9.72
C GLU A 301 13.56 -10.09 8.63
N ALA A 302 13.04 -8.88 8.68
CA ALA A 302 13.36 -7.82 7.72
C ALA A 302 13.76 -6.54 8.47
N GLN A 303 14.86 -5.95 8.04
CA GLN A 303 15.29 -4.64 8.48
C GLN A 303 15.44 -3.74 7.27
N SER A 304 14.73 -2.60 7.29
CA SER A 304 14.74 -1.63 6.20
C SER A 304 15.07 -0.24 6.72
N THR A 305 15.88 0.49 5.95
CA THR A 305 16.19 1.90 6.21
C THR A 305 15.88 2.70 4.95
N LEU A 306 14.97 3.67 5.07
CA LEU A 306 14.67 4.65 4.05
C LEU A 306 15.44 5.92 4.39
N TYR A 307 16.13 6.50 3.42
CA TYR A 307 17.02 7.65 3.61
C TYR A 307 17.19 8.42 2.29
N ASP A 308 17.93 9.51 2.33
CA ASP A 308 18.21 10.39 1.18
C ASP A 308 16.91 10.86 0.51
N PHE A 309 15.97 11.33 1.35
CA PHE A 309 14.70 11.84 0.86
C PHE A 309 14.89 13.16 0.12
N GLN A 310 14.38 13.21 -1.10
CA GLN A 310 14.30 14.39 -1.92
C GLN A 310 12.84 14.67 -2.23
N TRP A 311 12.35 15.78 -1.71
CA TRP A 311 10.97 16.20 -1.80
C TRP A 311 10.81 17.26 -2.90
N ASP A 312 9.67 17.28 -3.61
CA ASP A 312 9.40 18.19 -4.73
C ASP A 312 10.41 18.11 -5.87
N VAL A 313 10.85 16.89 -6.20
CA VAL A 313 11.81 16.71 -7.31
C VAL A 313 11.15 17.02 -8.65
N PRO A 314 11.87 17.73 -9.56
CA PRO A 314 11.35 17.93 -10.90
C PRO A 314 11.34 16.59 -11.64
N VAL A 315 10.19 16.25 -12.22
CA VAL A 315 9.97 15.01 -12.94
C VAL A 315 9.44 15.27 -14.35
N SER A 316 9.70 14.33 -15.25
CA SER A 316 9.15 14.34 -16.61
C SER A 316 8.55 12.98 -16.95
N ALA A 317 7.59 12.96 -17.87
CA ALA A 317 6.98 11.72 -18.35
C ALA A 317 8.01 10.69 -18.84
N ALA A 318 9.14 11.14 -19.41
CA ALA A 318 10.19 10.26 -19.90
C ALA A 318 10.82 9.37 -18.82
N GLN A 319 10.85 9.82 -17.55
CA GLN A 319 11.38 9.04 -16.43
C GLN A 319 10.48 7.86 -16.04
N PHE A 320 9.21 7.92 -16.41
CA PHE A 320 8.19 6.90 -16.14
C PHE A 320 7.76 6.15 -17.41
N ASN A 321 8.26 6.51 -18.56
CA ASN A 321 7.96 5.83 -19.82
C ASN A 321 9.19 5.00 -20.27
N PRO A 322 9.27 3.73 -19.84
CA PRO A 322 10.43 2.90 -20.16
C PRO A 322 10.46 2.59 -21.66
N VAL A 323 11.56 2.97 -22.29
CA VAL A 323 11.85 2.52 -23.64
C VAL A 323 12.42 1.11 -23.53
N LEU A 324 11.69 0.11 -24.05
CA LEU A 324 12.20 -1.26 -24.13
C LEU A 324 13.36 -1.31 -25.12
N PRO A 325 14.58 -1.71 -24.69
CA PRO A 325 15.68 -1.92 -25.61
C PRO A 325 15.33 -3.01 -26.64
N ALA A 326 15.77 -2.84 -27.89
CA ALA A 326 15.41 -3.73 -28.98
C ALA A 326 15.92 -5.18 -28.81
N ASP A 327 16.91 -5.37 -27.95
CA ASP A 327 17.49 -6.67 -27.61
C ASP A 327 16.89 -7.35 -26.38
N TYR A 328 15.84 -6.75 -25.78
CA TYR A 328 15.10 -7.36 -24.69
C TYR A 328 14.00 -8.27 -25.22
N THR A 329 13.89 -9.46 -24.63
CA THR A 329 12.88 -10.44 -24.94
C THR A 329 11.87 -10.54 -23.80
N PRO A 330 10.60 -10.94 -24.10
CA PRO A 330 9.63 -11.21 -23.06
C PRO A 330 10.15 -12.22 -22.04
N GLY A 331 9.93 -11.93 -20.76
CA GLY A 331 10.13 -12.91 -19.70
C GLY A 331 8.99 -13.93 -19.67
N LEU A 332 9.02 -14.83 -18.70
CA LEU A 332 8.09 -15.96 -18.62
C LEU A 332 6.65 -15.55 -18.27
N SER A 333 6.48 -14.42 -17.64
CA SER A 333 5.17 -13.86 -17.26
C SER A 333 4.57 -12.92 -18.32
N ASP A 334 5.26 -12.67 -19.45
CA ASP A 334 4.73 -11.78 -20.48
C ASP A 334 3.67 -12.50 -21.32
N GLY A 335 2.42 -12.17 -21.05
CA GLY A 335 1.32 -12.37 -21.99
C GLY A 335 0.50 -13.65 -21.91
N THR A 336 0.91 -14.74 -21.23
CA THR A 336 0.12 -15.98 -21.27
C THR A 336 -0.11 -16.69 -19.93
N LYS A 337 0.70 -16.43 -18.90
CA LYS A 337 0.54 -17.02 -17.56
C LYS A 337 1.04 -16.12 -16.46
N ALA A 338 0.61 -14.86 -16.44
CA ALA A 338 0.87 -13.96 -15.32
C ALA A 338 0.29 -14.53 -14.03
N VAL A 339 1.00 -14.34 -12.91
CA VAL A 339 0.44 -14.59 -11.59
C VAL A 339 -0.84 -13.78 -11.45
N SER A 340 -1.97 -14.47 -11.27
CA SER A 340 -3.28 -13.85 -11.18
C SER A 340 -3.76 -13.86 -9.73
N MET A 341 -4.03 -12.70 -9.16
CA MET A 341 -4.61 -12.58 -7.81
C MET A 341 -6.15 -12.60 -7.85
N THR A 342 -6.75 -13.21 -8.90
CA THR A 342 -8.19 -13.31 -9.05
C THR A 342 -8.72 -14.65 -8.52
N GLU A 343 -10.03 -14.73 -8.34
CA GLU A 343 -10.72 -15.97 -7.97
C GLU A 343 -10.42 -17.10 -8.98
N GLU A 344 -10.42 -16.78 -10.28
CA GLU A 344 -10.10 -17.74 -11.35
C GLU A 344 -8.67 -18.24 -11.26
N GLY A 345 -7.73 -17.35 -10.92
CA GLY A 345 -6.33 -17.73 -10.67
C GLY A 345 -6.18 -18.66 -9.49
N ALA A 346 -6.92 -18.43 -8.41
CA ALA A 346 -6.95 -19.30 -7.24
C ALA A 346 -7.58 -20.67 -7.55
N ILE A 347 -8.71 -20.68 -8.27
CA ILE A 347 -9.34 -21.94 -8.75
C ILE A 347 -8.37 -22.71 -9.64
N GLY A 348 -7.66 -22.03 -10.54
CA GLY A 348 -6.63 -22.64 -11.38
C GLY A 348 -5.49 -23.26 -10.57
N GLY A 349 -5.04 -22.60 -9.51
CA GLY A 349 -4.03 -23.12 -8.58
C GLY A 349 -4.51 -24.33 -7.77
N LEU A 350 -5.74 -24.30 -7.27
CA LEU A 350 -6.37 -25.44 -6.57
C LEU A 350 -6.52 -26.65 -7.50
N LYS A 351 -7.00 -26.42 -8.73
CA LYS A 351 -7.10 -27.45 -9.77
C LYS A 351 -5.75 -28.06 -10.08
N PHE A 352 -4.73 -27.23 -10.25
CA PHE A 352 -3.36 -27.67 -10.47
C PHE A 352 -2.87 -28.58 -9.34
N CYS A 353 -3.09 -28.21 -8.07
CA CYS A 353 -2.71 -29.06 -6.94
C CYS A 353 -3.38 -30.44 -7.02
N VAL A 354 -4.69 -30.51 -7.26
CA VAL A 354 -5.42 -31.79 -7.38
C VAL A 354 -4.90 -32.63 -8.57
N GLU A 355 -4.66 -32.02 -9.71
CA GLU A 355 -4.11 -32.74 -10.89
C GLU A 355 -2.73 -33.34 -10.61
N PHE A 356 -1.88 -32.61 -9.84
CA PHE A 356 -0.50 -33.04 -9.58
C PHE A 356 -0.32 -33.89 -8.32
N THR A 357 -1.17 -33.75 -7.30
CA THR A 357 -1.03 -34.53 -6.05
C THR A 357 -2.20 -35.43 -5.73
N GLY A 358 -3.34 -35.24 -6.39
CA GLY A 358 -4.61 -35.91 -6.08
C GLY A 358 -5.38 -35.34 -4.93
N THR A 359 -4.84 -34.29 -4.25
CA THR A 359 -5.43 -33.68 -3.06
C THR A 359 -5.28 -32.15 -3.09
N TYR A 360 -6.06 -31.48 -2.25
CA TYR A 360 -5.84 -30.06 -2.00
C TYR A 360 -4.61 -29.82 -1.10
N PRO A 361 -3.92 -28.67 -1.23
CA PRO A 361 -2.81 -28.34 -0.34
C PRO A 361 -3.32 -28.18 1.10
N GLN A 362 -2.48 -28.45 2.08
CA GLN A 362 -2.87 -28.37 3.49
C GLN A 362 -3.02 -26.92 3.99
N SER A 363 -2.37 -25.98 3.31
CA SER A 363 -2.38 -24.55 3.61
C SER A 363 -2.30 -23.73 2.32
N LEU A 364 -2.83 -22.51 2.34
CA LEU A 364 -2.70 -21.54 1.27
C LEU A 364 -1.63 -20.46 1.57
N ASN A 365 -0.87 -20.61 2.65
CA ASN A 365 0.31 -19.80 2.88
C ASN A 365 1.31 -20.02 1.72
N LEU A 366 1.77 -18.93 1.10
CA LEU A 366 2.62 -19.00 -0.09
C LEU A 366 3.88 -19.84 0.13
N MET A 367 4.51 -19.74 1.32
CA MET A 367 5.71 -20.52 1.64
C MET A 367 5.41 -22.01 1.74
N GLU A 368 4.32 -22.40 2.40
CA GLU A 368 3.89 -23.79 2.53
C GLU A 368 3.43 -24.39 1.19
N LEU A 369 2.77 -23.56 0.35
CA LEU A 369 2.43 -23.94 -1.02
C LEU A 369 3.69 -24.25 -1.86
N MET A 370 4.75 -23.47 -1.70
CA MET A 370 6.02 -23.73 -2.41
C MET A 370 6.70 -25.02 -1.92
N GLU A 371 6.52 -25.41 -0.64
CA GLU A 371 6.97 -26.72 -0.16
C GLU A 371 6.20 -27.89 -0.78
N THR A 372 4.94 -27.67 -1.20
CA THR A 372 4.14 -28.69 -1.89
C THR A 372 4.81 -29.12 -3.20
N ILE A 373 5.68 -28.31 -3.81
CA ILE A 373 6.45 -28.68 -5.01
C ILE A 373 7.28 -29.95 -4.77
N LYS A 374 7.79 -30.16 -3.56
CA LYS A 374 8.54 -31.37 -3.20
C LYS A 374 7.66 -32.62 -3.29
N SER A 375 6.37 -32.50 -2.97
CA SER A 375 5.42 -33.63 -3.05
C SER A 375 5.12 -34.02 -4.50
N PHE A 376 5.24 -33.06 -5.45
CA PHE A 376 5.02 -33.36 -6.88
C PHE A 376 6.06 -34.32 -7.44
N GLN A 377 7.31 -34.28 -6.97
CA GLN A 377 8.38 -35.16 -7.41
C GLN A 377 8.09 -36.65 -7.07
N ASN A 378 7.35 -36.89 -6.01
CA ASN A 378 6.98 -38.23 -5.53
C ASN A 378 5.56 -38.65 -5.96
N SER A 379 4.85 -37.79 -6.66
CA SER A 379 3.46 -38.03 -7.03
C SER A 379 3.35 -39.06 -8.14
N GLN A 380 2.34 -39.92 -8.01
CA GLN A 380 2.04 -40.99 -8.98
C GLN A 380 0.92 -40.60 -9.96
N THR A 381 0.42 -39.36 -9.91
CA THR A 381 -0.63 -38.91 -10.83
C THR A 381 -0.15 -38.88 -12.28
N PRO A 382 -1.05 -39.11 -13.26
CA PRO A 382 -0.70 -39.05 -14.68
C PRO A 382 -0.09 -37.70 -15.09
N ALA A 383 -0.60 -36.57 -14.52
CA ALA A 383 -0.11 -35.24 -14.80
C ALA A 383 1.34 -35.05 -14.30
N ALA A 384 1.64 -35.47 -13.06
CA ALA A 384 2.99 -35.40 -12.51
C ALA A 384 3.98 -36.26 -13.30
N LYS A 385 3.62 -37.50 -13.64
CA LYS A 385 4.46 -38.41 -14.44
C LYS A 385 4.77 -37.81 -15.82
N LYS A 386 3.76 -37.29 -16.51
CA LYS A 386 3.92 -36.63 -17.81
C LYS A 386 4.86 -35.44 -17.70
N PHE A 387 4.62 -34.60 -16.71
CA PHE A 387 5.45 -33.41 -16.46
C PHE A 387 6.92 -33.79 -16.19
N MET A 388 7.18 -34.81 -15.37
CA MET A 388 8.53 -35.26 -15.05
C MET A 388 9.25 -35.79 -16.30
N GLN A 389 8.55 -36.58 -17.15
CA GLN A 389 9.10 -37.05 -18.41
C GLN A 389 9.46 -35.92 -19.36
N GLU A 390 8.57 -34.95 -19.51
CA GLU A 390 8.82 -33.78 -20.36
C GLU A 390 9.92 -32.88 -19.80
N SER A 391 10.01 -32.72 -18.46
CA SER A 391 11.05 -31.94 -17.81
C SER A 391 12.43 -32.58 -17.94
N ALA A 392 12.51 -33.92 -17.91
CA ALA A 392 13.75 -34.65 -18.13
C ALA A 392 14.28 -34.53 -19.58
N GLN A 393 13.42 -34.16 -20.53
CA GLN A 393 13.79 -33.94 -21.93
C GLN A 393 14.23 -32.50 -22.25
N ALA A 394 14.03 -31.57 -21.30
CA ALA A 394 14.41 -30.16 -21.46
C ALA A 394 15.95 -30.05 -21.58
N LYS A 395 16.42 -29.39 -22.65
CA LYS A 395 17.83 -29.30 -23.00
C LYS A 395 18.41 -27.92 -22.84
N SER A 396 17.56 -26.89 -22.71
CA SER A 396 17.99 -25.51 -22.51
C SER A 396 17.54 -24.95 -21.16
N VAL A 397 18.23 -23.92 -20.70
CA VAL A 397 17.85 -23.21 -19.46
C VAL A 397 16.46 -22.60 -19.61
N GLU A 398 16.12 -22.12 -20.81
CA GLU A 398 14.81 -21.55 -21.12
C GLU A 398 13.70 -22.61 -20.97
N GLU A 399 13.91 -23.82 -21.49
CA GLU A 399 12.95 -24.92 -21.37
C GLU A 399 12.76 -25.35 -19.91
N ILE A 400 13.85 -25.49 -19.16
CA ILE A 400 13.82 -25.82 -17.71
C ILE A 400 13.05 -24.73 -16.96
N THR A 401 13.35 -23.47 -17.23
CA THR A 401 12.70 -22.35 -16.58
C THR A 401 11.22 -22.29 -16.93
N ALA A 402 10.85 -22.49 -18.20
CA ALA A 402 9.45 -22.53 -18.62
C ALA A 402 8.67 -23.67 -17.92
N LYS A 403 9.27 -24.85 -17.77
CA LYS A 403 8.70 -25.97 -17.02
C LYS A 403 8.54 -25.64 -15.53
N THR A 404 9.56 -25.04 -14.91
CA THR A 404 9.49 -24.61 -13.52
C THR A 404 8.34 -23.63 -13.30
N MET A 405 8.15 -22.66 -14.20
CA MET A 405 7.06 -21.69 -14.11
C MET A 405 5.67 -22.29 -14.31
N GLN A 406 5.53 -23.38 -15.05
CA GLN A 406 4.27 -24.12 -15.15
C GLN A 406 3.78 -24.64 -13.78
N ILE A 407 4.72 -24.91 -12.86
CA ILE A 407 4.40 -25.32 -11.47
C ILE A 407 4.25 -24.09 -10.57
N VAL A 408 5.21 -23.18 -10.65
CA VAL A 408 5.33 -22.05 -9.70
C VAL A 408 4.18 -21.07 -9.87
N THR A 409 3.80 -20.73 -11.10
CA THR A 409 2.79 -19.67 -11.37
C THR A 409 1.41 -20.00 -10.80
N PRO A 410 0.83 -21.21 -10.96
CA PRO A 410 -0.45 -21.54 -10.35
C PRO A 410 -0.43 -21.47 -8.82
N LEU A 411 0.66 -21.95 -8.20
CA LEU A 411 0.82 -21.91 -6.74
C LEU A 411 0.96 -20.47 -6.22
N GLN A 412 1.74 -19.66 -6.92
CA GLN A 412 1.86 -18.22 -6.58
C GLN A 412 0.50 -17.52 -6.72
N SER A 413 -0.25 -17.77 -7.79
CA SER A 413 -1.58 -17.17 -7.99
C SER A 413 -2.51 -17.50 -6.83
N LEU A 414 -2.53 -18.77 -6.40
CA LEU A 414 -3.33 -19.24 -5.27
C LEU A 414 -2.91 -18.57 -3.95
N GLY A 415 -1.62 -18.61 -3.62
CA GLY A 415 -1.10 -18.05 -2.38
C GLY A 415 -1.27 -16.53 -2.30
N MET A 416 -1.01 -15.82 -3.40
CA MET A 416 -1.16 -14.37 -3.46
C MET A 416 -2.64 -13.94 -3.40
N PHE A 417 -3.55 -14.68 -4.01
CA PHE A 417 -4.99 -14.45 -3.86
C PHE A 417 -5.40 -14.59 -2.40
N TYR A 418 -5.04 -15.70 -1.73
CA TYR A 418 -5.35 -15.91 -0.32
C TYR A 418 -4.76 -14.80 0.58
N MET A 419 -3.50 -14.44 0.36
CA MET A 419 -2.85 -13.36 1.08
C MET A 419 -3.58 -12.02 0.88
N SER A 420 -4.06 -11.74 -0.34
CA SER A 420 -4.83 -10.53 -0.62
C SER A 420 -6.15 -10.47 0.17
N LEU A 421 -6.83 -11.61 0.36
CA LEU A 421 -8.04 -11.69 1.19
C LEU A 421 -7.74 -11.41 2.67
N VAL A 422 -6.62 -11.93 3.20
CA VAL A 422 -6.18 -11.67 4.57
C VAL A 422 -5.87 -10.19 4.77
N GLN A 423 -5.11 -9.59 3.86
CA GLN A 423 -4.75 -8.15 3.91
C GLN A 423 -5.99 -7.25 3.83
N GLN A 424 -6.97 -7.63 3.02
CA GLN A 424 -8.25 -6.92 2.90
C GLN A 424 -9.20 -7.18 4.08
N LYS A 425 -8.78 -7.96 5.09
CA LYS A 425 -9.59 -8.34 6.28
C LYS A 425 -10.91 -9.01 5.89
N LYS A 426 -10.91 -9.81 4.81
CA LYS A 426 -12.10 -10.54 4.32
C LYS A 426 -12.35 -11.85 5.07
N GLU A 427 -11.71 -12.07 6.19
CA GLU A 427 -11.90 -13.23 7.07
C GLU A 427 -11.88 -14.57 6.29
N PRO A 428 -10.86 -14.86 5.45
CA PRO A 428 -10.85 -16.10 4.69
C PRO A 428 -10.69 -17.31 5.60
N ALA A 429 -11.39 -18.40 5.27
CA ALA A 429 -11.17 -19.71 5.89
C ALA A 429 -10.99 -20.78 4.81
N TYR A 430 -10.02 -21.66 5.02
CA TYR A 430 -9.63 -22.71 4.08
C TYR A 430 -9.68 -24.08 4.74
N TYR A 431 -10.27 -25.07 4.05
CA TYR A 431 -10.58 -26.39 4.55
C TYR A 431 -9.90 -27.53 3.78
N GLY A 432 -8.81 -27.23 3.06
CA GLY A 432 -8.13 -28.21 2.18
C GLY A 432 -7.60 -29.46 2.87
N LYS A 433 -7.39 -29.45 4.20
CA LYS A 433 -6.98 -30.64 4.97
C LYS A 433 -8.04 -31.75 4.98
N VAL A 434 -9.31 -31.36 4.92
CA VAL A 434 -10.46 -32.27 5.06
C VAL A 434 -11.31 -32.35 3.81
N ALA A 435 -11.16 -31.41 2.90
CA ALA A 435 -11.95 -31.32 1.67
C ALA A 435 -11.53 -32.41 0.68
N GLN A 436 -12.54 -33.13 0.14
CA GLN A 436 -12.33 -34.15 -0.86
C GLN A 436 -12.55 -33.57 -2.26
N PRO A 437 -11.57 -33.69 -3.19
CA PRO A 437 -11.75 -33.20 -4.55
C PRO A 437 -12.99 -33.78 -5.23
N GLY A 438 -13.80 -32.91 -5.83
CA GLY A 438 -15.02 -33.27 -6.54
C GLY A 438 -16.30 -33.26 -5.68
N ASP A 439 -16.23 -32.98 -4.37
CA ASP A 439 -17.43 -32.86 -3.54
C ASP A 439 -18.11 -31.51 -3.79
N THR A 440 -19.34 -31.55 -4.31
CA THR A 440 -20.12 -30.36 -4.68
C THR A 440 -20.73 -29.62 -3.49
N ALA A 441 -20.80 -30.25 -2.31
CA ALA A 441 -21.43 -29.69 -1.10
C ALA A 441 -20.41 -29.19 -0.08
N GLN A 442 -19.16 -29.63 -0.16
CA GLN A 442 -18.13 -29.31 0.81
C GLN A 442 -17.47 -27.98 0.52
N VAL A 443 -17.42 -27.08 1.52
CA VAL A 443 -16.69 -25.81 1.44
C VAL A 443 -15.19 -26.06 1.42
N LEU A 444 -14.48 -25.51 0.45
CA LEU A 444 -13.03 -25.55 0.35
C LEU A 444 -12.37 -24.25 0.77
N LEU A 445 -12.84 -23.13 0.26
CA LEU A 445 -12.36 -21.78 0.61
C LEU A 445 -13.56 -20.83 0.68
N ARG A 446 -13.63 -20.00 1.71
CA ARG A 446 -14.65 -18.96 1.79
C ARG A 446 -14.05 -17.65 2.28
N TRP A 447 -14.68 -16.52 1.92
CA TRP A 447 -14.33 -15.21 2.42
C TRP A 447 -15.53 -14.28 2.41
N LYS A 448 -15.49 -13.23 3.22
CA LYS A 448 -16.55 -12.24 3.37
C LYS A 448 -16.52 -11.22 2.23
N THR A 449 -17.68 -10.96 1.60
CA THR A 449 -17.85 -9.96 0.53
C THR A 449 -18.74 -8.79 0.96
N GLY A 450 -19.60 -8.98 1.95
CA GLY A 450 -20.52 -8.00 2.51
C GLY A 450 -20.84 -8.24 3.98
N GLU A 451 -21.76 -7.48 4.56
CA GLU A 451 -22.11 -7.58 5.99
C GLU A 451 -22.60 -8.99 6.39
N ASN A 452 -23.43 -9.60 5.56
CA ASN A 452 -23.91 -10.98 5.73
C ASN A 452 -23.80 -11.78 4.43
N GLU A 453 -22.71 -11.55 3.67
CA GLU A 453 -22.49 -12.16 2.37
C GLU A 453 -21.07 -12.74 2.28
N TYR A 454 -21.00 -13.97 1.79
CA TYR A 454 -19.76 -14.73 1.68
C TYR A 454 -19.61 -15.31 0.28
N ARG A 455 -18.42 -15.24 -0.28
CA ARG A 455 -18.04 -16.00 -1.47
C ARG A 455 -17.44 -17.32 -1.03
N VAL A 456 -17.84 -18.40 -1.69
CA VAL A 456 -17.45 -19.78 -1.37
C VAL A 456 -16.96 -20.48 -2.63
N ILE A 457 -15.80 -21.10 -2.56
CA ILE A 457 -15.32 -22.10 -3.52
C ILE A 457 -15.54 -23.48 -2.88
N PHE A 458 -16.25 -24.37 -3.56
CA PHE A 458 -16.52 -25.72 -3.11
C PHE A 458 -15.41 -26.70 -3.54
N ALA A 459 -15.45 -27.90 -3.00
CA ALA A 459 -14.42 -28.90 -3.26
C ALA A 459 -14.50 -29.56 -4.67
N ASP A 460 -15.48 -29.20 -5.49
CA ASP A 460 -15.52 -29.47 -6.93
C ASP A 460 -15.04 -28.27 -7.77
N LEU A 461 -14.57 -27.20 -7.10
CA LEU A 461 -14.08 -25.94 -7.66
C LEU A 461 -15.15 -25.02 -8.27
N HIS A 462 -16.45 -25.31 -8.13
CA HIS A 462 -17.46 -24.29 -8.43
C HIS A 462 -17.46 -23.20 -7.34
N ALA A 463 -17.89 -22.00 -7.69
CA ALA A 463 -17.94 -20.89 -6.76
C ALA A 463 -19.34 -20.26 -6.72
N ALA A 464 -19.82 -19.97 -5.50
CA ALA A 464 -21.13 -19.34 -5.28
C ALA A 464 -21.06 -18.26 -4.20
N THR A 465 -22.01 -17.34 -4.22
CA THR A 465 -22.21 -16.36 -3.15
C THR A 465 -23.36 -16.84 -2.27
N VAL A 466 -23.13 -16.88 -0.94
CA VAL A 466 -24.10 -17.34 0.05
C VAL A 466 -24.24 -16.34 1.20
N ASN A 467 -25.37 -16.37 1.92
CA ASN A 467 -25.51 -15.62 3.16
C ASN A 467 -24.95 -16.40 4.36
N GLY A 468 -24.79 -15.74 5.50
CA GLY A 468 -24.20 -16.32 6.72
C GLY A 468 -24.97 -17.53 7.25
N ASP A 469 -26.30 -17.56 7.16
CA ASP A 469 -27.12 -18.70 7.63
C ASP A 469 -26.87 -19.94 6.74
N THR A 470 -26.76 -19.76 5.45
CA THR A 470 -26.42 -20.81 4.50
C THR A 470 -24.99 -21.31 4.71
N LEU A 471 -24.04 -20.38 4.91
CA LEU A 471 -22.64 -20.72 5.20
C LEU A 471 -22.53 -21.57 6.48
N THR A 472 -23.22 -21.18 7.54
CA THR A 472 -23.23 -21.93 8.82
C THR A 472 -23.72 -23.35 8.63
N LYS A 473 -24.74 -23.57 7.79
CA LYS A 473 -25.25 -24.94 7.47
C LYS A 473 -24.25 -25.74 6.66
N LEU A 474 -23.59 -25.12 5.69
CA LEU A 474 -22.56 -25.77 4.87
C LEU A 474 -21.33 -26.17 5.72
N GLU A 475 -20.87 -25.29 6.61
CA GLU A 475 -19.74 -25.58 7.48
C GLU A 475 -20.08 -26.60 8.59
N ALA A 476 -21.33 -26.66 9.06
CA ALA A 476 -21.79 -27.67 10.02
C ALA A 476 -21.85 -29.09 9.42
N GLY A 477 -22.08 -29.22 8.11
CA GLY A 477 -22.07 -30.48 7.38
C GLY A 477 -20.68 -30.97 6.96
N SER A 478 -19.65 -30.15 7.11
CA SER A 478 -18.28 -30.50 6.73
C SER A 478 -17.54 -31.14 7.92
N PRO A 479 -16.74 -32.20 7.72
CA PRO A 479 -15.92 -32.78 8.78
C PRO A 479 -14.94 -31.70 9.29
N LYS A 480 -14.80 -31.64 10.63
CA LYS A 480 -13.90 -30.70 11.31
C LYS A 480 -12.46 -31.21 11.33
#